data_d936e6ff8717575de6b85936cb969858
#
_entry.id   d936e6ff8717575de6b85936cb969858
#
_cell.length_a   1.000
_cell.length_b   1.000
_cell.length_c   1.000
_cell.angle_alpha   90.00
_cell.angle_beta   90.00
_cell.angle_gamma   90.00
#
_symmetry.space_group_name_H-M   'P 1'
#
loop_
_entity.id
_entity.type
_entity.pdbx_description
1 polymer ?
#
loop_
_entity_poly.entity_id
_entity_poly.type
_entity_poly.pdbx_seq_one_letter_code
_entity_poly.pdbx_strand_id
1 'polypeptide(L)'
;MRRVFVMALALLLPACAEVQTGTAEAERTVARVSPAGPISIIYRDDESNERILNGVVSYDSVLGRDRAVHFTVKNESAEPVCDGTLTKEGPNNGKFSLSCFDGYFSGNGQYERKTGDPNNSFIAHGQTSRGFPIMLVIGRPAGR
;
A
#
# COMPACT_ATOMS: atom_id res chain seq x y z
N MET A 1 -43.80 22.85 64.00
CA MET A 1 -42.38 23.08 64.24
C MET A 1 -41.57 21.96 63.65
N ARG A 2 -40.55 22.30 62.96
CA ARG A 2 -39.43 21.57 62.28
C ARG A 2 -39.57 21.40 60.81
N ARG A 3 -38.84 22.32 60.17
CA ARG A 3 -38.43 22.35 58.76
C ARG A 3 -37.35 21.32 58.53
N VAL A 4 -37.51 20.48 57.55
CA VAL A 4 -36.41 19.67 57.00
C VAL A 4 -36.16 20.15 55.61
N PHE A 5 -35.03 20.79 55.42
CA PHE A 5 -34.45 21.12 54.12
C PHE A 5 -33.91 19.84 53.49
N VAL A 6 -34.41 19.47 52.38
CA VAL A 6 -33.76 18.49 51.49
C VAL A 6 -33.02 19.26 50.40
N MET A 7 -31.74 19.34 50.55
CA MET A 7 -30.84 19.79 49.49
C MET A 7 -30.79 18.71 48.39
N ALA A 8 -31.34 19.02 47.25
CA ALA A 8 -31.12 18.24 46.07
C ALA A 8 -29.73 18.60 45.48
N LEU A 9 -28.80 17.68 45.61
CA LEU A 9 -27.47 17.76 45.00
C LEU A 9 -27.58 17.34 43.57
N ALA A 10 -27.60 18.31 42.65
CA ALA A 10 -27.49 18.06 41.21
C ALA A 10 -26.05 17.70 40.89
N LEU A 11 -25.79 16.44 40.68
CA LEU A 11 -24.56 15.94 40.07
C LEU A 11 -24.64 16.15 38.57
N LEU A 12 -24.08 17.24 38.10
CA LEU A 12 -23.74 17.46 36.69
C LEU A 12 -22.53 16.59 36.38
N LEU A 13 -22.74 15.54 35.64
CA LEU A 13 -21.68 14.75 35.00
C LEU A 13 -21.30 15.39 33.67
N PRO A 14 -20.11 15.94 33.48
CA PRO A 14 -19.59 16.25 32.20
C PRO A 14 -18.85 15.01 31.65
N ALA A 15 -19.58 14.11 31.07
CA ALA A 15 -18.96 12.98 30.40
C ALA A 15 -19.43 12.95 28.93
N CYS A 16 -18.71 13.62 28.05
CA CYS A 16 -18.79 13.38 26.59
C CYS A 16 -17.78 14.18 25.76
N ALA A 17 -16.62 14.58 26.32
CA ALA A 17 -15.64 15.33 25.53
C ALA A 17 -14.43 14.52 25.02
N GLU A 18 -14.27 13.26 25.41
CA GLU A 18 -13.03 12.53 25.11
C GLU A 18 -13.11 11.53 23.94
N VAL A 19 -14.27 11.28 23.36
CA VAL A 19 -14.41 10.26 22.30
C VAL A 19 -14.15 10.82 20.90
N GLN A 20 -14.13 12.14 20.71
CA GLN A 20 -13.99 12.74 19.38
C GLN A 20 -12.55 13.01 18.93
N THR A 21 -11.57 12.99 19.80
CA THR A 21 -10.16 13.21 19.44
C THR A 21 -9.47 11.97 18.87
N GLY A 22 -9.91 10.78 19.21
CA GLY A 22 -9.33 9.52 18.70
C GLY A 22 -9.66 9.22 17.24
N THR A 23 -10.85 9.61 16.78
CA THR A 23 -11.29 9.34 15.40
C THR A 23 -10.66 10.27 14.38
N ALA A 24 -10.42 11.53 14.72
CA ALA A 24 -9.79 12.50 13.81
C ALA A 24 -8.28 12.22 13.62
N GLU A 25 -7.58 11.71 14.61
CA GLU A 25 -6.19 11.28 14.46
C GLU A 25 -6.06 9.97 13.69
N ALA A 26 -6.94 9.02 13.89
CA ALA A 26 -6.99 7.79 13.12
C ALA A 26 -7.31 8.05 11.65
N GLU A 27 -8.25 8.93 11.33
CA GLU A 27 -8.54 9.35 9.96
C GLU A 27 -7.38 10.13 9.31
N ARG A 28 -6.67 10.97 10.05
CA ARG A 28 -5.48 11.65 9.55
C ARG A 28 -4.31 10.70 9.30
N THR A 29 -4.19 9.63 10.06
CA THR A 29 -3.15 8.62 9.86
C THR A 29 -3.45 7.75 8.64
N VAL A 30 -4.71 7.39 8.40
CA VAL A 30 -5.16 6.65 7.22
C VAL A 30 -5.04 7.48 5.94
N ALA A 31 -5.27 8.79 5.99
CA ALA A 31 -5.12 9.70 4.84
C ALA A 31 -3.66 9.93 4.42
N ARG A 32 -2.67 9.49 5.21
CA ARG A 32 -1.24 9.54 4.87
C ARG A 32 -0.71 8.27 4.20
N VAL A 33 -1.51 7.23 4.09
CA VAL A 33 -1.16 6.05 3.31
C VAL A 33 -1.14 6.43 1.84
N SER A 34 -0.02 6.18 1.19
CA SER A 34 0.29 6.58 -0.18
C SER A 34 -0.80 6.27 -1.18
N PRO A 35 -1.00 7.16 -2.16
CA PRO A 35 -2.03 6.97 -3.17
C PRO A 35 -1.82 5.66 -3.92
N ALA A 36 -2.91 4.94 -4.11
CA ALA A 36 -2.98 3.82 -5.00
C ALA A 36 -2.69 4.26 -6.43
N GLY A 37 -1.95 3.47 -7.17
CA GLY A 37 -1.61 3.73 -8.56
C GLY A 37 -1.79 2.50 -9.43
N PRO A 38 -1.86 2.67 -10.76
CA PRO A 38 -1.95 1.54 -11.69
C PRO A 38 -0.63 0.74 -11.68
N ILE A 39 -0.75 -0.58 -11.82
CA ILE A 39 0.36 -1.51 -11.97
C ILE A 39 0.05 -2.51 -13.07
N SER A 40 1.08 -2.87 -13.83
CA SER A 40 1.07 -4.03 -14.72
C SER A 40 2.21 -4.95 -14.36
N ILE A 41 1.91 -6.22 -14.12
CA ILE A 41 2.88 -7.27 -13.85
C ILE A 41 2.90 -8.20 -15.05
N ILE A 42 4.04 -8.26 -15.74
CA ILE A 42 4.25 -9.10 -16.91
C ILE A 42 5.10 -10.28 -16.47
N TYR A 43 4.58 -11.47 -16.63
CA TYR A 43 5.24 -12.71 -16.20
C TYR A 43 4.95 -13.87 -17.14
N ARG A 44 5.67 -14.98 -17.01
CA ARG A 44 5.35 -16.22 -17.73
C ARG A 44 4.72 -17.23 -16.78
N ASP A 45 3.67 -17.89 -17.27
CA ASP A 45 3.02 -19.00 -16.58
C ASP A 45 3.81 -20.32 -16.72
N ASP A 46 3.27 -21.39 -16.18
CA ASP A 46 3.89 -22.71 -16.19
C ASP A 46 4.10 -23.29 -17.59
N GLU A 47 3.30 -22.85 -18.54
CA GLU A 47 3.39 -23.23 -19.95
C GLU A 47 4.29 -22.29 -20.77
N SER A 48 5.01 -21.39 -20.09
CA SER A 48 5.87 -20.36 -20.68
C SER A 48 5.13 -19.30 -21.52
N ASN A 49 3.79 -19.20 -21.37
CA ASN A 49 3.02 -18.16 -22.01
C ASN A 49 3.19 -16.84 -21.25
N GLU A 50 3.33 -15.74 -21.98
CA GLU A 50 3.33 -14.42 -21.37
C GLU A 50 1.93 -14.07 -20.86
N ARG A 51 1.88 -13.60 -19.62
CA ARG A 51 0.67 -13.14 -18.93
C ARG A 51 0.86 -11.73 -18.43
N ILE A 52 -0.21 -10.95 -18.45
CA ILE A 52 -0.24 -9.59 -17.94
C ILE A 52 -1.33 -9.53 -16.86
N LEU A 53 -0.92 -9.18 -15.65
CA LEU A 53 -1.82 -8.87 -14.55
C LEU A 53 -1.88 -7.34 -14.42
N ASN A 54 -3.02 -6.77 -14.72
CA ASN A 54 -3.29 -5.35 -14.49
C ASN A 54 -4.04 -5.18 -13.18
N GLY A 55 -3.71 -4.12 -12.46
CA GLY A 55 -4.34 -3.86 -11.18
C GLY A 55 -3.99 -2.49 -10.62
N VAL A 56 -4.24 -2.36 -9.33
CA VAL A 56 -3.95 -1.17 -8.55
C VAL A 56 -3.03 -1.56 -7.40
N VAL A 57 -1.90 -0.86 -7.29
CA VAL A 57 -0.97 -1.03 -6.17
C VAL A 57 -1.28 -0.02 -5.07
N SER A 58 -1.29 -0.48 -3.83
CA SER A 58 -1.36 0.35 -2.63
C SER A 58 -0.17 0.04 -1.71
N TYR A 59 0.31 1.07 -1.01
CA TYR A 59 1.47 0.97 -0.13
C TYR A 59 1.05 1.22 1.32
N ASP A 60 1.69 0.54 2.26
CA ASP A 60 1.48 0.73 3.70
C ASP A 60 2.21 1.96 4.26
N SER A 61 3.19 2.49 3.52
CA SER A 61 3.98 3.64 3.92
C SER A 61 4.49 4.45 2.71
N VAL A 62 5.20 5.55 2.95
CA VAL A 62 5.65 6.45 1.89
C VAL A 62 6.94 5.94 1.25
N LEU A 63 6.84 5.48 0.01
CA LEU A 63 8.01 5.11 -0.77
C LEU A 63 8.97 6.30 -0.94
N GLY A 64 10.20 6.11 -0.53
CA GLY A 64 11.25 7.12 -0.57
C GLY A 64 11.57 7.74 0.81
N ARG A 65 10.63 7.70 1.76
CA ARG A 65 10.86 8.07 3.15
C ARG A 65 11.34 6.87 3.97
N ASP A 66 10.68 5.73 3.79
CA ASP A 66 10.99 4.51 4.49
C ASP A 66 11.94 3.62 3.69
N ARG A 67 12.80 2.88 4.38
CA ARG A 67 13.78 2.01 3.74
C ARG A 67 13.13 0.79 3.10
N ALA A 68 12.08 0.29 3.70
CA ALA A 68 11.28 -0.82 3.21
C ALA A 68 9.80 -0.46 3.26
N VAL A 69 9.07 -0.80 2.22
CA VAL A 69 7.65 -0.49 2.06
C VAL A 69 6.94 -1.75 1.58
N HIS A 70 5.89 -2.15 2.30
CA HIS A 70 5.00 -3.21 1.82
C HIS A 70 3.99 -2.65 0.83
N PHE A 71 3.65 -3.46 -0.16
CA PHE A 71 2.62 -3.13 -1.11
C PHE A 71 1.69 -4.32 -1.35
N THR A 72 0.46 -4.00 -1.68
CA THR A 72 -0.57 -4.96 -2.10
C THR A 72 -1.08 -4.58 -3.47
N VAL A 73 -1.23 -5.56 -4.35
CA VAL A 73 -1.84 -5.39 -5.66
C VAL A 73 -3.24 -5.97 -5.64
N LYS A 74 -4.21 -5.17 -6.04
CA LYS A 74 -5.60 -5.60 -6.23
C LYS A 74 -5.92 -5.66 -7.71
N ASN A 75 -6.67 -6.68 -8.11
CA ASN A 75 -7.18 -6.82 -9.47
C ASN A 75 -8.34 -5.84 -9.75
N GLU A 76 -8.91 -5.91 -10.93
CA GLU A 76 -10.06 -5.07 -11.35
C GLU A 76 -11.30 -5.25 -10.47
N SER A 77 -11.45 -6.41 -9.83
CA SER A 77 -12.53 -6.70 -8.86
C SER A 77 -12.22 -6.24 -7.44
N ALA A 78 -11.15 -5.48 -7.23
CA ALA A 78 -10.64 -5.01 -5.94
C ALA A 78 -10.22 -6.13 -4.96
N GLU A 79 -9.96 -7.32 -5.47
CA GLU A 79 -9.45 -8.43 -4.69
C GLU A 79 -7.92 -8.37 -4.59
N PRO A 80 -7.32 -8.58 -3.42
CA PRO A 80 -5.87 -8.64 -3.28
C PRO A 80 -5.35 -9.91 -3.96
N VAL A 81 -4.44 -9.74 -4.91
CA VAL A 81 -3.89 -10.85 -5.71
C VAL A 81 -2.38 -10.99 -5.55
N CYS A 82 -1.67 -9.94 -5.17
CA CYS A 82 -0.24 -10.00 -4.85
C CYS A 82 0.08 -9.15 -3.62
N ASP A 83 1.07 -9.61 -2.88
CA ASP A 83 1.74 -8.89 -1.81
C ASP A 83 3.24 -8.82 -2.07
N GLY A 84 3.86 -7.72 -1.69
CA GLY A 84 5.28 -7.56 -1.92
C GLY A 84 5.93 -6.52 -1.03
N THR A 85 7.24 -6.38 -1.23
CA THR A 85 8.06 -5.41 -0.51
C THR A 85 8.99 -4.72 -1.49
N LEU A 86 9.11 -3.42 -1.35
CA LEU A 86 10.15 -2.61 -1.99
C LEU A 86 11.18 -2.22 -0.94
N THR A 87 12.44 -2.48 -1.20
CA THR A 87 13.56 -2.10 -0.31
C THR A 87 14.45 -1.13 -1.03
N LYS A 88 14.62 0.06 -0.46
CA LYS A 88 15.44 1.11 -1.02
C LYS A 88 16.93 0.82 -0.82
N GLU A 89 17.71 0.89 -1.86
CA GLU A 89 19.17 0.78 -1.84
C GLU A 89 19.86 2.12 -2.15
N GLY A 90 19.28 2.91 -3.02
CA GLY A 90 19.75 4.23 -3.39
C GLY A 90 18.62 5.25 -3.51
N PRO A 91 18.88 6.49 -3.94
CA PRO A 91 17.85 7.52 -4.04
C PRO A 91 16.73 7.15 -5.02
N ASN A 92 17.04 6.44 -6.09
CA ASN A 92 16.11 6.10 -7.17
C ASN A 92 16.06 4.61 -7.51
N ASN A 93 16.67 3.76 -6.73
CA ASN A 93 16.72 2.32 -6.99
C ASN A 93 16.62 1.48 -5.74
N GLY A 94 16.33 0.23 -5.92
CA GLY A 94 16.25 -0.76 -4.86
C GLY A 94 15.85 -2.13 -5.36
N LYS A 95 15.44 -2.96 -4.42
CA LYS A 95 15.00 -4.33 -4.67
C LYS A 95 13.51 -4.47 -4.43
N PHE A 96 12.90 -5.39 -5.15
CA PHE A 96 11.54 -5.83 -4.88
C PHE A 96 11.48 -7.33 -4.64
N SER A 97 10.51 -7.74 -3.88
CA SER A 97 10.03 -9.11 -3.80
C SER A 97 8.51 -9.11 -3.89
N LEU A 98 7.95 -10.13 -4.48
CA LEU A 98 6.51 -10.23 -4.59
C LEU A 98 6.05 -11.69 -4.58
N SER A 99 4.83 -11.93 -4.09
CA SER A 99 4.14 -13.21 -4.11
C SER A 99 2.71 -12.98 -4.56
N CYS A 100 2.25 -13.76 -5.54
CA CYS A 100 0.95 -13.60 -6.15
C CYS A 100 0.12 -14.88 -6.03
N PHE A 101 -1.22 -14.70 -5.96
CA PHE A 101 -2.21 -15.78 -5.93
C PHE A 101 -1.90 -16.82 -4.84
N ASP A 102 -1.74 -16.35 -3.59
CA ASP A 102 -1.44 -17.20 -2.42
C ASP A 102 -0.17 -18.04 -2.59
N GLY A 103 0.85 -17.49 -3.26
CA GLY A 103 2.12 -18.17 -3.48
C GLY A 103 2.20 -19.05 -4.73
N TYR A 104 1.21 -18.95 -5.62
CA TYR A 104 1.25 -19.65 -6.91
C TYR A 104 2.51 -19.29 -7.70
N PHE A 105 2.89 -18.01 -7.73
CA PHE A 105 4.21 -17.59 -8.15
C PHE A 105 4.79 -16.50 -7.25
N SER A 106 6.10 -16.47 -7.17
CA SER A 106 6.85 -15.42 -6.49
C SER A 106 7.96 -14.92 -7.40
N GLY A 107 8.38 -13.69 -7.19
CA GLY A 107 9.45 -13.08 -7.95
C GLY A 107 10.23 -12.08 -7.13
N ASN A 108 11.46 -11.82 -7.55
CA ASN A 108 12.30 -10.78 -6.98
C ASN A 108 13.20 -10.16 -8.04
N GLY A 109 13.69 -8.98 -7.75
CA GLY A 109 14.57 -8.27 -8.67
C GLY A 109 14.88 -6.86 -8.19
N GLN A 110 15.14 -6.00 -9.14
CA GLN A 110 15.52 -4.62 -8.91
C GLN A 110 14.52 -3.66 -9.56
N TYR A 111 14.32 -2.52 -8.93
CA TYR A 111 13.54 -1.43 -9.51
C TYR A 111 14.38 -0.17 -9.67
N GLU A 112 14.02 0.63 -10.66
CA GLU A 112 14.59 1.93 -10.91
C GLU A 112 13.47 2.96 -11.10
N ARG A 113 13.60 4.09 -10.43
CA ARG A 113 12.68 5.23 -10.53
C ARG A 113 13.28 6.28 -11.44
N LYS A 114 12.49 6.80 -12.35
CA LYS A 114 12.88 7.89 -13.21
C LYS A 114 12.90 9.21 -12.44
N THR A 115 14.06 9.85 -12.39
CA THR A 115 14.20 11.14 -11.71
C THR A 115 13.36 12.21 -12.41
N GLY A 116 12.57 12.95 -11.62
CA GLY A 116 11.75 14.04 -12.14
C GLY A 116 10.43 13.63 -12.80
N ASP A 117 10.03 12.36 -12.69
CA ASP A 117 8.71 11.94 -13.15
C ASP A 117 7.63 12.35 -12.13
N PRO A 118 6.69 13.25 -12.52
CA PRO A 118 5.62 13.70 -11.64
C PRO A 118 4.63 12.58 -11.27
N ASN A 119 4.60 11.48 -12.04
CA ASN A 119 3.70 10.35 -11.81
C ASN A 119 4.30 9.28 -10.88
N ASN A 120 5.53 9.49 -10.39
CA ASN A 120 6.21 8.52 -9.54
C ASN A 120 6.28 7.11 -10.17
N SER A 121 6.35 7.04 -11.50
CA SER A 121 6.42 5.78 -12.20
C SER A 121 7.79 5.15 -12.05
N PHE A 122 7.82 3.84 -11.99
CA PHE A 122 9.05 3.07 -12.04
C PHE A 122 8.84 1.71 -12.69
N ILE A 123 9.95 1.15 -13.16
CA ILE A 123 9.99 -0.16 -13.78
C ILE A 123 10.89 -1.06 -12.92
N ALA A 124 10.41 -2.26 -12.66
CA ALA A 124 11.18 -3.27 -11.97
C ALA A 124 11.35 -4.50 -12.85
N HIS A 125 12.56 -5.04 -12.84
CA HIS A 125 12.91 -6.25 -13.58
C HIS A 125 13.48 -7.29 -12.63
N GLY A 126 13.11 -8.53 -12.85
CA GLY A 126 13.60 -9.63 -12.04
C GLY A 126 13.28 -10.98 -12.61
N GLN A 127 13.27 -11.96 -11.75
CA GLN A 127 12.96 -13.35 -12.10
C GLN A 127 11.95 -13.93 -11.12
N THR A 128 11.11 -14.82 -11.62
CA THR A 128 10.26 -15.65 -10.78
C THR A 128 11.09 -16.73 -10.08
N SER A 129 10.52 -17.37 -9.07
CA SER A 129 11.14 -18.50 -8.38
C SER A 129 11.51 -19.67 -9.32
N ARG A 130 10.93 -19.72 -10.50
CA ARG A 130 11.23 -20.69 -11.56
C ARG A 130 12.24 -20.21 -12.59
N GLY A 131 12.81 -19.02 -12.40
CA GLY A 131 13.81 -18.45 -13.30
C GLY A 131 13.26 -17.75 -14.56
N PHE A 132 11.94 -17.58 -14.67
CA PHE A 132 11.34 -16.82 -15.76
C PHE A 132 11.43 -15.31 -15.51
N PRO A 133 11.60 -14.50 -16.55
CA PRO A 133 11.62 -13.05 -16.38
C PRO A 133 10.27 -12.54 -15.87
N ILE A 134 10.34 -11.54 -14.99
CA ILE A 134 9.20 -10.78 -14.51
C ILE A 134 9.50 -9.29 -14.64
N MET A 135 8.49 -8.51 -15.02
CA MET A 135 8.58 -7.06 -15.12
C MET A 135 7.36 -6.44 -14.43
N LEU A 136 7.60 -5.45 -13.59
CA LEU A 136 6.56 -4.62 -12.99
C LEU A 136 6.67 -3.22 -13.57
N VAL A 137 5.53 -2.70 -14.04
CA VAL A 137 5.40 -1.31 -14.48
C VAL A 137 4.41 -0.64 -13.56
N ILE A 138 4.88 0.31 -12.76
CA ILE A 138 4.08 1.04 -11.77
C ILE A 138 3.99 2.50 -12.19
N GLY A 139 2.79 3.05 -12.11
CA GLY A 139 2.50 4.40 -12.58
C GLY A 139 1.92 4.41 -13.99
N ARG A 140 1.53 5.59 -14.48
CA ARG A 140 1.01 5.72 -15.86
C ARG A 140 2.12 5.38 -16.86
N PRO A 141 1.88 4.48 -17.81
CA PRO A 141 2.77 4.35 -18.94
C PRO A 141 2.86 5.71 -19.66
N ALA A 142 4.08 6.15 -19.92
CA ALA A 142 4.32 7.35 -20.72
C ALA A 142 3.76 7.08 -22.14
N GLY A 143 2.69 7.75 -22.51
CA GLY A 143 2.20 7.78 -23.87
C GLY A 143 0.99 6.88 -24.16
N ARG A 144 -0.16 7.35 -23.89
CA ARG A 144 -1.37 7.24 -24.74
C ARG A 144 -2.09 8.56 -24.74
#